data_f02bb67fcb725de7db4fc3be626431a5
#
_entry.id   f02bb67fcb725de7db4fc3be626431a5
#
_cell.length_a   1.000
_cell.length_b   1.000
_cell.length_c   1.000
_cell.angle_alpha   90.00
_cell.angle_beta   90.00
_cell.angle_gamma   90.00
#
_symmetry.space_group_name_H-M   'P 1'
#
loop_
_entity.id
_entity.type
_entity.pdbx_description
1 polymer ?
#
loop_
_entity_poly.entity_id
_entity_poly.type
_entity_poly.pdbx_seq_one_letter_code
_entity_poly.pdbx_strand_id
1 'polypeptide(L)'
;FEPGMPIAFRIQNLGSATNVVLHVSSIDGLTFECSAAIEEGMPIVTISEHRFGPGGYGVKAQFCINGVTLATCFTAFDVAPAGKVIRYGFLCDFTPENGQDTDIEAMARMHINAVQFYDWSYRHDDFVSPTPDYTDMMGKHNNLTIIRKKIQQCRSHGMLTLAYGAVYAASEAYQKRHPDQSLYNGAGEPICFINTFYIMNLEREAGWHNHILEQYQHAINDVGFDGIHMDTYGAPKFAFDSQGRAIYLCDEFPKLIESAHLIS
;
A
#
# COMPACT_ATOMS: atom_id res chain seq x y z
N PHE A 1 -8.25 -3.79 14.84
CA PHE A 1 -8.57 -5.04 15.56
C PHE A 1 -9.71 -5.76 14.85
N GLU A 2 -9.78 -7.09 15.00
CA GLU A 2 -10.93 -7.86 14.51
C GLU A 2 -12.04 -7.93 15.57
N PRO A 3 -13.31 -8.05 15.15
CA PRO A 3 -14.40 -8.20 16.10
C PRO A 3 -14.20 -9.40 17.04
N GLY A 4 -14.35 -9.17 18.34
CA GLY A 4 -14.17 -10.20 19.36
C GLY A 4 -12.72 -10.42 19.83
N MET A 5 -11.74 -9.70 19.26
CA MET A 5 -10.36 -9.76 19.72
C MET A 5 -10.12 -8.79 20.90
N PRO A 6 -9.22 -9.13 21.84
CA PRO A 6 -8.80 -8.21 22.89
C PRO A 6 -8.13 -6.96 22.30
N ILE A 7 -8.38 -5.80 22.89
CA ILE A 7 -7.74 -4.54 22.50
C ILE A 7 -6.59 -4.27 23.47
N ALA A 8 -5.36 -4.24 22.96
CA ALA A 8 -4.15 -4.00 23.75
C ALA A 8 -3.56 -2.62 23.44
N PHE A 9 -3.28 -1.85 24.47
CA PHE A 9 -2.61 -0.55 24.40
C PHE A 9 -1.22 -0.66 24.98
N ARG A 10 -0.20 -0.35 24.18
CA ARG A 10 1.17 -0.18 24.69
C ARG A 10 1.33 1.25 25.20
N ILE A 11 1.77 1.39 26.44
CA ILE A 11 1.98 2.66 27.08
C ILE A 11 3.48 2.99 27.09
N GLN A 12 3.85 4.20 26.68
CA GLN A 12 5.23 4.70 26.72
C GLN A 12 5.34 5.88 27.67
N ASN A 13 6.48 6.05 28.33
CA ASN A 13 6.80 7.17 29.21
C ASN A 13 5.82 7.34 30.39
N LEU A 14 5.61 6.27 31.14
CA LEU A 14 4.65 6.19 32.26
C LEU A 14 4.92 7.20 33.42
N GLY A 15 6.14 7.70 33.54
CA GLY A 15 6.54 8.50 34.71
C GLY A 15 6.30 7.74 36.00
N SER A 16 5.68 8.40 37.00
CA SER A 16 5.32 7.83 38.31
C SER A 16 3.87 7.34 38.39
N ALA A 17 3.14 7.24 37.30
CA ALA A 17 1.77 6.77 37.29
C ALA A 17 1.69 5.29 37.68
N THR A 18 0.75 4.97 38.58
CA THR A 18 0.53 3.59 39.08
C THR A 18 -0.76 2.99 38.55
N ASN A 19 -1.60 3.82 37.91
CA ASN A 19 -2.89 3.39 37.36
C ASN A 19 -3.22 4.17 36.09
N VAL A 20 -3.99 3.55 35.20
CA VAL A 20 -4.57 4.20 34.03
C VAL A 20 -6.07 3.99 34.01
N VAL A 21 -6.82 5.05 33.70
CA VAL A 21 -8.25 5.01 33.43
C VAL A 21 -8.44 5.28 31.94
N LEU A 22 -9.07 4.32 31.25
CA LEU A 22 -9.39 4.42 29.82
C LEU A 22 -10.89 4.74 29.67
N HIS A 23 -11.18 5.86 29.03
CA HIS A 23 -12.54 6.20 28.58
C HIS A 23 -12.59 5.95 27.08
N VAL A 24 -13.36 4.96 26.65
CA VAL A 24 -13.54 4.61 25.25
C VAL A 24 -14.91 5.08 24.79
N SER A 25 -14.99 5.75 23.66
CA SER A 25 -16.23 6.24 23.08
C SER A 25 -16.30 5.96 21.58
N SER A 26 -17.47 5.53 21.09
CA SER A 26 -17.75 5.48 19.66
C SER A 26 -18.37 6.78 19.17
N ILE A 27 -18.38 6.99 17.84
CA ILE A 27 -19.06 8.13 17.23
C ILE A 27 -20.57 8.12 17.47
N ASP A 28 -21.15 6.93 17.68
CA ASP A 28 -22.58 6.74 17.97
C ASP A 28 -22.94 6.92 19.46
N GLY A 29 -21.97 7.35 20.26
CA GLY A 29 -22.19 7.69 21.67
C GLY A 29 -22.09 6.51 22.65
N LEU A 30 -21.67 5.31 22.21
CA LEU A 30 -21.31 4.23 23.12
C LEU A 30 -20.11 4.69 23.97
N THR A 31 -20.22 4.56 25.28
CA THR A 31 -19.13 4.86 26.21
C THR A 31 -18.80 3.65 27.05
N PHE A 32 -17.52 3.44 27.28
CA PHE A 32 -16.99 2.39 28.15
C PHE A 32 -15.84 2.95 28.97
N GLU A 33 -15.78 2.58 30.23
CA GLU A 33 -14.69 2.97 31.12
C GLU A 33 -14.08 1.72 31.75
N CYS A 34 -12.76 1.64 31.76
CA CYS A 34 -12.03 0.65 32.52
C CYS A 34 -10.80 1.27 33.17
N SER A 35 -10.38 0.68 34.29
CA SER A 35 -9.14 1.05 34.95
C SER A 35 -8.24 -0.16 35.09
N ALA A 36 -6.93 0.04 34.96
CA ALA A 36 -5.94 -1.00 35.15
C ALA A 36 -4.75 -0.44 35.95
N ALA A 37 -4.20 -1.28 36.84
CA ALA A 37 -2.92 -0.99 37.45
C ALA A 37 -1.80 -1.04 36.40
N ILE A 38 -0.83 -0.19 36.55
CA ILE A 38 0.39 -0.19 35.73
C ILE A 38 1.46 -0.94 36.50
N GLU A 39 1.78 -2.13 36.03
CA GLU A 39 2.85 -2.93 36.63
C GLU A 39 4.22 -2.48 36.08
N GLU A 40 5.20 -2.41 36.97
CA GLU A 40 6.56 -2.05 36.64
C GLU A 40 7.13 -3.09 35.61
N GLY A 41 7.55 -2.60 34.43
CA GLY A 41 8.05 -3.45 33.33
C GLY A 41 7.00 -4.04 32.39
N MET A 42 5.69 -3.86 32.64
CA MET A 42 4.61 -4.28 31.73
C MET A 42 3.81 -3.10 31.20
N PRO A 43 4.26 -2.43 30.13
CA PRO A 43 3.61 -1.24 29.60
C PRO A 43 2.42 -1.58 28.67
N ILE A 44 1.68 -2.65 28.94
CA ILE A 44 0.55 -3.07 28.10
C ILE A 44 -0.70 -3.17 28.95
N VAL A 45 -1.73 -2.40 28.57
CA VAL A 45 -3.09 -2.50 29.13
C VAL A 45 -3.97 -3.16 28.09
N THR A 46 -4.61 -4.26 28.48
CA THR A 46 -5.50 -5.02 27.60
C THR A 46 -6.94 -4.92 28.07
N ILE A 47 -7.83 -4.53 27.18
CA ILE A 47 -9.26 -4.64 27.37
C ILE A 47 -9.68 -6.01 26.81
N SER A 48 -9.95 -6.95 27.70
CA SER A 48 -10.25 -8.35 27.35
C SER A 48 -11.73 -8.58 26.97
N GLU A 49 -12.59 -7.58 27.14
CA GLU A 49 -14.01 -7.76 26.95
C GLU A 49 -14.43 -7.58 25.48
N HIS A 50 -15.19 -8.53 24.97
CA HIS A 50 -15.69 -8.59 23.57
C HIS A 50 -16.83 -7.58 23.29
N ARG A 51 -16.71 -6.35 23.78
CA ARG A 51 -17.79 -5.34 23.74
C ARG A 51 -17.81 -4.47 22.51
N PHE A 52 -16.74 -4.51 21.72
CA PHE A 52 -16.59 -3.60 20.60
C PHE A 52 -17.04 -4.26 19.29
N GLY A 53 -18.18 -3.81 18.77
CA GLY A 53 -18.63 -4.14 17.42
C GLY A 53 -17.82 -3.42 16.34
N PRO A 54 -18.06 -3.71 15.06
CA PRO A 54 -17.42 -2.98 13.97
C PRO A 54 -17.66 -1.47 14.08
N GLY A 55 -16.57 -0.67 14.01
CA GLY A 55 -16.64 0.78 14.10
C GLY A 55 -15.34 1.41 14.59
N GLY A 56 -15.33 2.74 14.63
CA GLY A 56 -14.22 3.55 15.13
C GLY A 56 -14.46 3.98 16.57
N TYR A 57 -13.40 3.94 17.37
CA TYR A 57 -13.43 4.24 18.81
C TYR A 57 -12.33 5.22 19.19
N GLY A 58 -12.71 6.32 19.86
CA GLY A 58 -11.78 7.23 20.50
C GLY A 58 -11.46 6.74 21.92
N VAL A 59 -10.22 6.95 22.36
CA VAL A 59 -9.75 6.59 23.70
C VAL A 59 -9.11 7.79 24.37
N LYS A 60 -9.61 8.16 25.56
CA LYS A 60 -8.97 9.07 26.48
C LYS A 60 -8.34 8.26 27.61
N ALA A 61 -7.02 8.31 27.74
CA ALA A 61 -6.28 7.62 28.78
C ALA A 61 -5.82 8.64 29.83
N GLN A 62 -6.21 8.44 31.08
CA GLN A 62 -5.79 9.26 32.22
C GLN A 62 -4.84 8.44 33.12
N PHE A 63 -3.61 8.93 33.23
CA PHE A 63 -2.56 8.32 34.06
C PHE A 63 -2.60 8.90 35.45
N CYS A 64 -2.77 8.07 36.46
CA CYS A 64 -3.04 8.47 37.84
C CYS A 64 -2.03 7.89 38.83
N ILE A 65 -1.83 8.63 39.94
CA ILE A 65 -1.22 8.14 41.18
C ILE A 65 -2.11 8.56 42.34
N ASN A 66 -2.45 7.64 43.23
CA ASN A 66 -3.31 7.90 44.40
C ASN A 66 -4.61 8.67 44.06
N GLY A 67 -5.22 8.39 42.92
CA GLY A 67 -6.44 9.05 42.45
C GLY A 67 -6.24 10.44 41.80
N VAL A 68 -5.01 10.93 41.73
CA VAL A 68 -4.68 12.21 41.07
C VAL A 68 -4.22 11.97 39.66
N THR A 69 -4.85 12.60 38.68
CA THR A 69 -4.43 12.52 37.27
C THR A 69 -3.14 13.33 37.05
N LEU A 70 -2.09 12.62 36.60
CA LEU A 70 -0.80 13.20 36.25
C LEU A 70 -0.71 13.64 34.79
N ALA A 71 -1.32 12.83 33.91
CA ALA A 71 -1.29 13.08 32.48
C ALA A 71 -2.56 12.54 31.81
N THR A 72 -2.90 13.12 30.68
CA THR A 72 -3.98 12.65 29.81
C THR A 72 -3.46 12.52 28.38
N CYS A 73 -3.71 11.36 27.75
CA CYS A 73 -3.39 11.11 26.35
C CYS A 73 -4.64 10.71 25.58
N PHE A 74 -4.61 10.88 24.29
CA PHE A 74 -5.68 10.48 23.39
C PHE A 74 -5.13 9.55 22.32
N THR A 75 -5.91 8.54 21.97
CA THR A 75 -5.64 7.66 20.85
C THR A 75 -6.98 7.18 20.26
N ALA A 76 -6.92 6.34 19.25
CA ALA A 76 -8.11 5.74 18.65
C ALA A 76 -7.78 4.33 18.17
N PHE A 77 -8.81 3.54 17.96
CA PHE A 77 -8.70 2.24 17.30
C PHE A 77 -9.96 1.95 16.49
N ASP A 78 -9.85 1.01 15.55
CA ASP A 78 -11.00 0.49 14.84
C ASP A 78 -11.16 -1.00 15.10
N VAL A 79 -12.40 -1.41 15.04
CA VAL A 79 -12.79 -2.81 14.98
C VAL A 79 -13.46 -3.07 13.65
N ALA A 80 -12.90 -3.98 12.85
CA ALA A 80 -13.47 -4.37 11.57
C ALA A 80 -13.02 -5.78 11.19
N PRO A 81 -13.80 -6.53 10.40
CA PRO A 81 -13.33 -7.77 9.81
C PRO A 81 -12.06 -7.51 8.99
N ALA A 82 -11.13 -8.47 9.00
CA ALA A 82 -9.88 -8.37 8.25
C ALA A 82 -10.13 -7.96 6.78
N GLY A 83 -9.33 -7.02 6.27
CA GLY A 83 -9.42 -6.54 4.90
C GLY A 83 -10.65 -5.68 4.55
N LYS A 84 -11.56 -5.38 5.48
CA LYS A 84 -12.76 -4.58 5.20
C LYS A 84 -12.54 -3.07 5.31
N VAL A 85 -11.55 -2.63 6.04
CA VAL A 85 -11.20 -1.20 6.16
C VAL A 85 -9.75 -1.03 5.73
N ILE A 86 -9.56 -0.43 4.57
CA ILE A 86 -8.24 -0.12 4.02
C ILE A 86 -7.94 1.35 4.28
N ARG A 87 -6.83 1.61 5.01
CA ARG A 87 -6.22 2.93 5.16
C ARG A 87 -4.94 2.93 4.37
N TYR A 88 -4.92 3.75 3.36
CA TYR A 88 -3.93 3.71 2.30
C TYR A 88 -2.86 4.77 2.50
N GLY A 89 -1.60 4.38 2.35
CA GLY A 89 -0.45 5.26 2.40
C GLY A 89 0.48 5.05 1.22
N PHE A 90 1.48 5.94 1.08
CA PHE A 90 2.46 5.91 0.01
C PHE A 90 3.88 5.97 0.55
N LEU A 91 4.77 5.20 -0.06
CA LEU A 91 6.22 5.36 0.02
C LEU A 91 6.75 5.64 -1.38
N CYS A 92 7.66 6.59 -1.50
CA CYS A 92 8.21 6.99 -2.79
C CYS A 92 9.75 7.18 -2.80
N ASP A 93 10.43 7.07 -1.66
CA ASP A 93 11.88 7.29 -1.57
C ASP A 93 12.59 6.02 -1.12
N PHE A 94 13.45 5.48 -2.01
CA PHE A 94 14.09 4.18 -1.85
C PHE A 94 15.60 4.23 -2.02
N THR A 95 16.22 5.34 -1.61
CA THR A 95 17.68 5.44 -1.58
C THR A 95 18.26 4.90 -0.25
N PRO A 96 19.56 4.59 -0.17
CA PRO A 96 20.18 4.14 1.09
C PRO A 96 19.95 5.08 2.27
N GLU A 97 19.91 6.39 2.05
CA GLU A 97 19.66 7.41 3.07
C GLU A 97 18.25 7.31 3.66
N ASN A 98 17.30 6.79 2.88
CA ASN A 98 15.89 6.60 3.25
C ASN A 98 15.59 5.21 3.83
N GLY A 99 16.61 4.41 4.13
CA GLY A 99 16.47 3.06 4.68
C GLY A 99 16.03 2.99 6.14
N GLN A 100 15.72 4.12 6.80
CA GLN A 100 15.17 4.18 8.17
C GLN A 100 13.67 3.85 8.13
N ASP A 101 13.08 3.59 9.29
CA ASP A 101 11.68 3.19 9.45
C ASP A 101 10.76 4.31 9.97
N THR A 102 11.27 5.53 10.14
CA THR A 102 10.55 6.67 10.71
C THR A 102 9.27 7.05 9.95
N ASP A 103 9.25 6.89 8.62
CA ASP A 103 8.08 7.08 7.76
C ASP A 103 7.04 5.98 7.99
N ILE A 104 7.49 4.73 8.11
CA ILE A 104 6.64 3.57 8.38
C ILE A 104 6.06 3.62 9.79
N GLU A 105 6.88 3.98 10.79
CA GLU A 105 6.40 4.22 12.15
C GLU A 105 5.34 5.34 12.22
N ALA A 106 5.53 6.41 11.45
CA ALA A 106 4.55 7.49 11.37
C ALA A 106 3.22 6.99 10.76
N MET A 107 3.27 6.20 9.69
CA MET A 107 2.11 5.57 9.09
C MET A 107 1.42 4.58 10.05
N ALA A 108 2.20 3.80 10.81
CA ALA A 108 1.67 2.90 11.84
C ALA A 108 0.87 3.65 12.91
N ARG A 109 1.40 4.80 13.37
CA ARG A 109 0.68 5.68 14.32
C ARG A 109 -0.61 6.28 13.74
N MET A 110 -0.70 6.43 12.43
CA MET A 110 -1.92 6.87 11.72
C MET A 110 -2.83 5.70 11.34
N HIS A 111 -2.53 4.49 11.80
CA HIS A 111 -3.27 3.27 11.50
C HIS A 111 -3.36 2.92 9.99
N ILE A 112 -2.40 3.35 9.19
CA ILE A 112 -2.25 2.91 7.79
C ILE A 112 -2.00 1.40 7.79
N ASN A 113 -2.71 0.67 6.94
CA ASN A 113 -2.61 -0.79 6.85
C ASN A 113 -2.38 -1.33 5.43
N ALA A 114 -2.32 -0.46 4.43
CA ALA A 114 -1.91 -0.78 3.07
C ALA A 114 -1.04 0.35 2.52
N VAL A 115 0.13 0.00 2.00
CA VAL A 115 1.13 0.98 1.57
C VAL A 115 1.53 0.70 0.12
N GLN A 116 1.31 1.67 -0.74
CA GLN A 116 1.79 1.66 -2.12
C GLN A 116 3.24 2.12 -2.16
N PHE A 117 4.08 1.36 -2.84
CA PHE A 117 5.43 1.74 -3.21
C PHE A 117 5.38 2.38 -4.59
N TYR A 118 5.40 3.70 -4.62
CA TYR A 118 5.26 4.50 -5.84
C TYR A 118 6.60 4.67 -6.53
N ASP A 119 6.62 4.55 -7.88
CA ASP A 119 7.82 4.69 -8.72
C ASP A 119 9.04 3.86 -8.22
N TRP A 120 8.76 2.63 -7.82
CA TRP A 120 9.77 1.71 -7.34
C TRP A 120 10.43 0.88 -8.47
N SER A 121 9.71 0.69 -9.61
CA SER A 121 10.13 -0.21 -10.67
C SER A 121 11.29 0.33 -11.50
N TYR A 122 12.13 -0.57 -12.04
CA TYR A 122 13.21 -0.20 -12.94
C TYR A 122 12.68 0.39 -14.25
N ARG A 123 11.72 -0.31 -14.87
CA ARG A 123 10.97 0.11 -16.05
C ARG A 123 9.53 -0.34 -15.89
N HIS A 124 8.61 0.26 -16.63
CA HIS A 124 7.21 -0.19 -16.61
C HIS A 124 6.97 -1.46 -17.45
N ASP A 125 7.94 -1.87 -18.24
CA ASP A 125 7.97 -3.13 -19.00
C ASP A 125 9.00 -4.13 -18.46
N ASP A 126 9.75 -3.76 -17.42
CA ASP A 126 10.75 -4.61 -16.76
C ASP A 126 10.89 -4.11 -15.31
N PHE A 127 10.08 -4.68 -14.41
CA PHE A 127 9.91 -4.12 -13.06
C PHE A 127 11.14 -4.28 -12.18
N VAL A 128 11.80 -5.42 -12.28
CA VAL A 128 12.90 -5.76 -11.36
C VAL A 128 14.24 -5.41 -12.00
N SER A 129 14.94 -4.46 -11.40
CA SER A 129 16.27 -4.09 -11.89
C SER A 129 17.26 -5.25 -11.79
N PRO A 130 18.13 -5.43 -12.81
CA PRO A 130 19.20 -6.42 -12.78
C PRO A 130 20.31 -6.08 -11.78
N THR A 131 20.32 -4.85 -11.25
CA THR A 131 21.28 -4.38 -10.24
C THR A 131 20.56 -3.78 -9.04
N PRO A 132 21.15 -3.87 -7.83
CA PRO A 132 20.53 -3.28 -6.65
C PRO A 132 20.29 -1.77 -6.78
N ASP A 133 21.24 -1.04 -7.31
CA ASP A 133 21.13 0.41 -7.57
C ASP A 133 20.72 0.65 -9.02
N TYR A 134 19.72 1.49 -9.22
CA TYR A 134 19.23 1.82 -10.55
C TYR A 134 18.57 3.20 -10.59
N THR A 135 18.37 3.68 -11.82
CA THR A 135 17.58 4.86 -12.12
C THR A 135 16.33 4.43 -12.89
N ASP A 136 15.17 4.86 -12.46
CA ASP A 136 13.89 4.55 -13.12
C ASP A 136 13.70 5.32 -14.44
N MET A 137 12.54 5.17 -15.08
CA MET A 137 12.22 5.85 -16.35
C MET A 137 12.06 7.36 -16.22
N MET A 138 11.81 7.86 -15.00
CA MET A 138 11.66 9.31 -14.72
C MET A 138 12.95 9.95 -14.24
N GLY A 139 14.05 9.20 -14.17
CA GLY A 139 15.35 9.68 -13.71
C GLY A 139 15.54 9.63 -12.19
N LYS A 140 14.63 8.98 -11.47
CA LYS A 140 14.72 8.83 -10.03
C LYS A 140 15.64 7.69 -9.64
N HIS A 141 16.48 7.92 -8.63
CA HIS A 141 17.41 6.92 -8.11
C HIS A 141 16.73 6.05 -7.07
N ASN A 142 16.83 4.73 -7.22
CA ASN A 142 16.23 3.72 -6.35
C ASN A 142 17.25 2.62 -6.01
N ASN A 143 17.01 1.95 -4.89
CA ASN A 143 17.80 0.80 -4.45
C ASN A 143 16.90 -0.37 -4.04
N LEU A 144 17.01 -1.50 -4.72
CA LEU A 144 16.16 -2.68 -4.52
C LEU A 144 16.32 -3.30 -3.11
N THR A 145 17.52 -3.18 -2.51
CA THR A 145 17.75 -3.66 -1.14
C THR A 145 16.95 -2.83 -0.13
N ILE A 146 16.87 -1.50 -0.35
CA ILE A 146 16.06 -0.61 0.50
C ILE A 146 14.57 -0.89 0.32
N ILE A 147 14.12 -1.13 -0.91
CA ILE A 147 12.73 -1.51 -1.19
C ILE A 147 12.35 -2.77 -0.40
N ARG A 148 13.16 -3.84 -0.51
CA ARG A 148 12.93 -5.08 0.24
C ARG A 148 12.96 -4.87 1.75
N LYS A 149 13.86 -4.02 2.26
CA LYS A 149 13.92 -3.67 3.67
C LYS A 149 12.63 -2.97 4.13
N LYS A 150 12.14 -1.99 3.37
CA LYS A 150 10.90 -1.28 3.69
C LYS A 150 9.66 -2.18 3.62
N ILE A 151 9.62 -3.16 2.71
CA ILE A 151 8.58 -4.20 2.68
C ILE A 151 8.57 -4.97 4.02
N GLN A 152 9.74 -5.41 4.51
CA GLN A 152 9.81 -6.11 5.80
C GLN A 152 9.42 -5.22 6.98
N GLN A 153 9.80 -3.96 6.96
CA GLN A 153 9.40 -2.99 7.98
C GLN A 153 7.87 -2.79 7.98
N CYS A 154 7.23 -2.59 6.82
CA CYS A 154 5.77 -2.52 6.71
C CYS A 154 5.10 -3.78 7.27
N ARG A 155 5.58 -4.96 6.91
CA ARG A 155 5.06 -6.24 7.44
C ARG A 155 5.19 -6.38 8.94
N SER A 156 6.28 -5.92 9.54
CA SER A 156 6.46 -5.94 10.99
C SER A 156 5.44 -5.09 11.74
N HIS A 157 4.82 -4.12 11.06
CA HIS A 157 3.70 -3.31 11.55
C HIS A 157 2.31 -3.80 11.08
N GLY A 158 2.22 -4.97 10.44
CA GLY A 158 0.97 -5.54 9.96
C GLY A 158 0.37 -4.82 8.73
N MET A 159 1.19 -4.09 7.97
CA MET A 159 0.77 -3.38 6.77
C MET A 159 0.98 -4.26 5.52
N LEU A 160 0.00 -4.26 4.62
CA LEU A 160 0.14 -4.80 3.26
C LEU A 160 1.00 -3.87 2.41
N THR A 161 1.81 -4.45 1.54
CA THR A 161 2.67 -3.72 0.61
C THR A 161 2.23 -3.95 -0.83
N LEU A 162 1.99 -2.85 -1.56
CA LEU A 162 1.48 -2.89 -2.92
C LEU A 162 2.50 -2.25 -3.86
N ALA A 163 2.92 -3.01 -4.85
CA ALA A 163 3.77 -2.49 -5.92
C ALA A 163 2.94 -1.62 -6.86
N TYR A 164 3.38 -0.40 -7.12
CA TYR A 164 2.83 0.40 -8.22
C TYR A 164 3.11 -0.33 -9.55
N GLY A 165 2.08 -0.48 -10.38
CA GLY A 165 2.17 -1.09 -11.70
C GLY A 165 1.30 -0.32 -12.69
N ALA A 166 1.94 0.39 -13.62
CA ALA A 166 1.25 1.04 -14.74
C ALA A 166 0.74 -0.03 -15.71
N VAL A 167 -0.57 -0.05 -15.97
CA VAL A 167 -1.21 -1.17 -16.69
C VAL A 167 -0.84 -1.27 -18.16
N TYR A 168 -0.54 -0.15 -18.83
CA TYR A 168 -0.27 -0.13 -20.27
C TYR A 168 0.94 0.73 -20.69
N ALA A 169 1.80 1.12 -19.75
CA ALA A 169 2.93 1.99 -20.07
C ALA A 169 4.20 1.17 -20.30
N ALA A 170 4.84 1.35 -21.43
CA ALA A 170 6.11 0.71 -21.75
C ALA A 170 7.20 1.72 -22.11
N SER A 171 8.47 1.31 -22.01
CA SER A 171 9.59 2.09 -22.50
C SER A 171 9.63 2.16 -24.02
N GLU A 172 10.32 3.16 -24.55
CA GLU A 172 10.60 3.27 -25.99
C GLU A 172 11.33 2.01 -26.53
N ALA A 173 12.23 1.47 -25.74
CA ALA A 173 12.98 0.27 -26.12
C ALA A 173 12.07 -0.96 -26.26
N TYR A 174 11.07 -1.12 -25.37
CA TYR A 174 10.08 -2.18 -25.49
C TYR A 174 9.20 -1.96 -26.72
N GLN A 175 8.66 -0.76 -26.87
CA GLN A 175 7.80 -0.38 -27.99
C GLN A 175 8.46 -0.66 -29.36
N LYS A 176 9.74 -0.31 -29.51
CA LYS A 176 10.49 -0.57 -30.75
C LYS A 176 10.70 -2.05 -31.06
N ARG A 177 10.80 -2.91 -30.03
CA ARG A 177 10.90 -4.36 -30.20
C ARG A 177 9.55 -5.02 -30.47
N HIS A 178 8.46 -4.43 -29.97
CA HIS A 178 7.10 -4.97 -30.02
C HIS A 178 6.10 -3.93 -30.55
N PRO A 179 6.29 -3.38 -31.75
CA PRO A 179 5.38 -2.36 -32.30
C PRO A 179 3.96 -2.91 -32.52
N ASP A 180 3.82 -4.20 -32.75
CA ASP A 180 2.56 -4.93 -32.89
C ASP A 180 1.72 -4.95 -31.60
N GLN A 181 2.36 -4.76 -30.44
CA GLN A 181 1.71 -4.69 -29.13
C GLN A 181 1.35 -3.25 -28.70
N SER A 182 1.73 -2.25 -29.49
CA SER A 182 1.45 -0.83 -29.20
C SER A 182 0.07 -0.41 -29.63
N LEU A 183 -0.43 0.65 -29.00
CA LEU A 183 -1.62 1.37 -29.46
C LEU A 183 -1.23 2.61 -30.26
N TYR A 184 -2.04 2.90 -31.26
CA TYR A 184 -1.83 3.95 -32.25
C TYR A 184 -2.97 4.96 -32.25
N ASN A 185 -2.66 6.20 -32.58
CA ASN A 185 -3.63 7.27 -32.83
C ASN A 185 -4.25 7.14 -34.22
N GLY A 186 -5.23 8.00 -34.54
CA GLY A 186 -5.90 7.99 -35.85
C GLY A 186 -5.01 8.37 -37.04
N ALA A 187 -3.79 8.85 -36.85
CA ALA A 187 -2.77 9.11 -37.86
C ALA A 187 -1.81 7.93 -38.07
N GLY A 188 -1.97 6.84 -37.31
CA GLY A 188 -1.09 5.67 -37.36
C GLY A 188 0.25 5.88 -36.63
N GLU A 189 0.30 6.82 -35.70
CA GLU A 189 1.49 7.05 -34.86
C GLU A 189 1.32 6.36 -33.50
N PRO A 190 2.36 5.73 -32.92
CA PRO A 190 2.31 5.16 -31.58
C PRO A 190 1.94 6.22 -30.55
N ILE A 191 1.01 5.89 -29.67
CA ILE A 191 0.60 6.81 -28.61
C ILE A 191 1.67 6.82 -27.53
N CYS A 192 2.21 8.02 -27.22
CA CYS A 192 3.20 8.23 -26.19
C CYS A 192 2.72 9.28 -25.19
N PHE A 193 2.79 8.97 -23.90
CA PHE A 193 2.45 9.86 -22.80
C PHE A 193 3.72 10.50 -22.24
N ILE A 194 3.69 11.82 -22.04
CA ILE A 194 4.84 12.66 -21.54
C ILE A 194 6.19 12.39 -22.23
N ASN A 195 6.16 11.98 -23.49
CA ASN A 195 7.35 11.62 -24.29
C ASN A 195 8.24 10.50 -23.69
N THR A 196 7.68 9.70 -22.81
CA THR A 196 8.43 8.65 -22.10
C THR A 196 7.73 7.30 -22.15
N PHE A 197 6.39 7.27 -22.01
CA PHE A 197 5.63 6.06 -21.86
C PHE A 197 4.79 5.77 -23.10
N TYR A 198 5.08 4.68 -23.76
CA TYR A 198 4.30 4.18 -24.89
C TYR A 198 3.13 3.35 -24.40
N ILE A 199 1.94 3.62 -24.95
CA ILE A 199 0.71 2.98 -24.54
C ILE A 199 0.55 1.66 -25.28
N MET A 200 0.38 0.57 -24.53
CA MET A 200 0.33 -0.79 -25.04
C MET A 200 -1.10 -1.34 -25.07
N ASN A 201 -1.34 -2.26 -25.99
CA ASN A 201 -2.62 -2.92 -26.17
C ASN A 201 -2.89 -3.96 -25.08
N LEU A 202 -3.97 -3.81 -24.33
CA LEU A 202 -4.36 -4.70 -23.22
C LEU A 202 -5.11 -5.95 -23.64
N GLU A 203 -5.45 -6.12 -24.94
CA GLU A 203 -6.09 -7.36 -25.39
C GLU A 203 -5.20 -8.58 -25.11
N ARG A 204 -5.81 -9.68 -24.70
CA ARG A 204 -5.07 -10.93 -24.37
C ARG A 204 -4.20 -11.41 -25.51
N GLU A 205 -4.66 -11.23 -26.74
CA GLU A 205 -4.00 -11.68 -27.96
C GLU A 205 -2.84 -10.78 -28.39
N ALA A 206 -2.74 -9.57 -27.80
CA ALA A 206 -1.73 -8.59 -28.17
C ALA A 206 -0.33 -8.87 -27.59
N GLY A 207 -0.20 -9.80 -26.66
CA GLY A 207 1.06 -10.14 -26.00
C GLY A 207 1.41 -9.29 -24.78
N TRP A 208 1.16 -7.99 -24.82
CA TRP A 208 1.40 -7.11 -23.67
C TRP A 208 0.62 -7.53 -22.41
N HIS A 209 -0.61 -7.99 -22.56
CA HIS A 209 -1.43 -8.48 -21.45
C HIS A 209 -0.69 -9.54 -20.62
N ASN A 210 -0.14 -10.55 -21.27
CA ASN A 210 0.61 -11.62 -20.59
C ASN A 210 1.93 -11.07 -20.02
N HIS A 211 2.62 -10.21 -20.79
CA HIS A 211 3.88 -9.63 -20.37
C HIS A 211 3.74 -8.82 -19.06
N ILE A 212 2.73 -7.95 -18.95
CA ILE A 212 2.54 -7.17 -17.72
C ILE A 212 2.13 -8.05 -16.53
N LEU A 213 1.38 -9.12 -16.75
CA LEU A 213 1.08 -10.10 -15.71
C LEU A 213 2.34 -10.82 -15.21
N GLU A 214 3.27 -11.16 -16.09
CA GLU A 214 4.59 -11.69 -15.71
C GLU A 214 5.36 -10.68 -14.85
N GLN A 215 5.34 -9.39 -15.20
CA GLN A 215 5.96 -8.35 -14.38
C GLN A 215 5.34 -8.22 -12.99
N TYR A 216 4.01 -8.39 -12.89
CA TYR A 216 3.32 -8.44 -11.61
C TYR A 216 3.76 -9.65 -10.77
N GLN A 217 3.91 -10.83 -11.40
CA GLN A 217 4.45 -12.01 -10.72
C GLN A 217 5.87 -11.79 -10.22
N HIS A 218 6.74 -11.13 -11.00
CA HIS A 218 8.09 -10.76 -10.56
C HIS A 218 8.07 -9.80 -9.37
N ALA A 219 7.19 -8.81 -9.34
CA ALA A 219 7.04 -7.93 -8.20
C ALA A 219 6.65 -8.68 -6.92
N ILE A 220 5.74 -9.64 -7.01
CA ILE A 220 5.28 -10.45 -5.88
C ILE A 220 6.35 -11.47 -5.47
N ASN A 221 6.84 -12.28 -6.40
CA ASN A 221 7.67 -13.44 -6.10
C ASN A 221 9.14 -13.09 -5.84
N ASP A 222 9.72 -12.15 -6.62
CA ASP A 222 11.15 -11.86 -6.58
C ASP A 222 11.48 -10.68 -5.64
N VAL A 223 10.55 -9.70 -5.54
CA VAL A 223 10.75 -8.54 -4.65
C VAL A 223 10.07 -8.75 -3.31
N GLY A 224 8.90 -9.37 -3.30
CA GLY A 224 8.18 -9.76 -2.10
C GLY A 224 7.01 -8.84 -1.76
N PHE A 225 6.38 -8.18 -2.71
CA PHE A 225 5.16 -7.42 -2.47
C PHE A 225 3.96 -8.35 -2.17
N ASP A 226 2.97 -7.84 -1.45
CA ASP A 226 1.75 -8.57 -1.12
C ASP A 226 0.69 -8.45 -2.24
N GLY A 227 0.87 -7.53 -3.16
CA GLY A 227 -0.03 -7.30 -4.28
C GLY A 227 0.39 -6.14 -5.17
N ILE A 228 -0.46 -5.80 -6.13
CA ILE A 228 -0.21 -4.76 -7.12
C ILE A 228 -1.25 -3.64 -6.98
N HIS A 229 -0.79 -2.39 -6.96
CA HIS A 229 -1.63 -1.24 -7.23
C HIS A 229 -1.61 -0.98 -8.74
N MET A 230 -2.63 -1.45 -9.43
CA MET A 230 -2.78 -1.26 -10.86
C MET A 230 -3.24 0.18 -11.12
N ASP A 231 -2.44 0.96 -11.83
CA ASP A 231 -2.69 2.38 -12.10
C ASP A 231 -2.69 2.68 -13.60
N THR A 232 -3.06 3.94 -13.93
CA THR A 232 -3.14 4.46 -15.29
C THR A 232 -4.34 3.98 -16.10
N TYR A 233 -5.56 4.16 -15.55
CA TYR A 233 -6.81 4.02 -16.29
C TYR A 233 -7.23 5.32 -17.01
N GLY A 234 -6.27 6.20 -17.29
CA GLY A 234 -6.48 7.50 -17.89
C GLY A 234 -6.92 7.47 -19.35
N ALA A 235 -6.27 8.26 -20.19
CA ALA A 235 -6.42 8.28 -21.64
C ALA A 235 -5.27 7.51 -22.29
N PRO A 236 -5.50 6.92 -23.48
CA PRO A 236 -6.76 6.93 -24.23
C PRO A 236 -7.76 5.89 -23.71
N LYS A 237 -9.06 6.13 -23.96
CA LYS A 237 -10.11 5.13 -23.80
C LYS A 237 -10.41 4.37 -25.09
N PHE A 238 -9.98 4.95 -26.21
CA PHE A 238 -10.12 4.44 -27.56
C PHE A 238 -8.82 4.69 -28.32
N ALA A 239 -8.36 3.69 -29.06
CA ALA A 239 -7.17 3.76 -29.88
C ALA A 239 -7.25 2.74 -31.02
N PHE A 240 -6.18 2.55 -31.77
CA PHE A 240 -6.06 1.56 -32.84
C PHE A 240 -4.90 0.62 -32.54
N ASP A 241 -5.02 -0.63 -32.96
CA ASP A 241 -3.87 -1.55 -33.00
C ASP A 241 -2.97 -1.26 -34.21
N SER A 242 -1.89 -2.02 -34.34
CA SER A 242 -0.94 -1.88 -35.44
C SER A 242 -1.52 -2.18 -36.84
N GLN A 243 -2.71 -2.75 -36.93
CA GLN A 243 -3.44 -3.03 -38.16
C GLN A 243 -4.55 -2.02 -38.45
N GLY A 244 -4.72 -1.02 -37.59
CA GLY A 244 -5.78 0.00 -37.71
C GLY A 244 -7.15 -0.48 -37.22
N ARG A 245 -7.23 -1.59 -36.49
CA ARG A 245 -8.45 -2.06 -35.85
C ARG A 245 -8.69 -1.24 -34.58
N ALA A 246 -9.95 -0.82 -34.38
CA ALA A 246 -10.35 -0.06 -33.20
C ALA A 246 -10.30 -0.90 -31.92
N ILE A 247 -9.70 -0.35 -30.87
CA ILE A 247 -9.57 -0.93 -29.53
C ILE A 247 -10.26 -0.04 -28.51
N TYR A 248 -11.17 -0.59 -27.74
CA TYR A 248 -11.86 0.08 -26.63
C TYR A 248 -11.24 -0.36 -25.32
N LEU A 249 -10.33 0.43 -24.77
CA LEU A 249 -9.56 0.08 -23.56
C LEU A 249 -10.44 -0.09 -22.32
N CYS A 250 -11.58 0.61 -22.26
CA CYS A 250 -12.54 0.43 -21.16
C CYS A 250 -13.06 -1.02 -21.04
N ASP A 251 -13.10 -1.77 -22.15
CA ASP A 251 -13.54 -3.16 -22.17
C ASP A 251 -12.41 -4.13 -21.83
N GLU A 252 -11.14 -3.69 -21.93
CA GLU A 252 -9.97 -4.51 -21.68
C GLU A 252 -9.47 -4.41 -20.23
N PHE A 253 -9.63 -3.27 -19.55
CA PHE A 253 -9.24 -3.12 -18.14
C PHE A 253 -9.86 -4.17 -17.22
N PRO A 254 -11.19 -4.44 -17.24
CA PRO A 254 -11.75 -5.50 -16.40
C PRO A 254 -11.12 -6.87 -16.64
N LYS A 255 -10.81 -7.21 -17.90
CA LYS A 255 -10.20 -8.50 -18.26
C LYS A 255 -8.77 -8.62 -17.70
N LEU A 256 -8.01 -7.54 -17.73
CA LEU A 256 -6.68 -7.51 -17.11
C LEU A 256 -6.76 -7.67 -15.59
N ILE A 257 -7.71 -6.98 -14.94
CA ILE A 257 -7.94 -7.09 -13.48
C ILE A 257 -8.33 -8.53 -13.11
N GLU A 258 -9.23 -9.15 -13.87
CA GLU A 258 -9.62 -10.55 -13.66
C GLU A 258 -8.42 -11.50 -13.80
N SER A 259 -7.57 -11.27 -14.81
CA SER A 259 -6.36 -12.07 -15.00
C SER A 259 -5.35 -11.84 -13.86
N ALA A 260 -5.19 -10.60 -13.39
CA ALA A 260 -4.31 -10.25 -12.29
C ALA A 260 -4.74 -10.89 -10.96
N HIS A 261 -6.04 -11.08 -10.71
CA HIS A 261 -6.53 -11.78 -9.52
C HIS A 261 -6.14 -13.26 -9.46
N LEU A 262 -5.74 -13.85 -10.60
CA LEU A 262 -5.30 -15.24 -10.67
C LEU A 262 -3.79 -15.41 -10.43
N ILE A 263 -3.07 -14.29 -10.28
CA ILE A 263 -1.65 -14.28 -9.93
C ILE A 263 -1.53 -14.48 -8.42
N SER A 264 -1.01 -15.59 -8.00
CA SER A 264 -0.80 -15.94 -6.59
C SER A 264 0.64 -16.38 -6.34
#